data_1da46e7d2f21fd5b8cf33349c74dbb65
#
_entry.id   1da46e7d2f21fd5b8cf33349c74dbb65
#
_cell.length_a   1.000
_cell.length_b   1.000
_cell.length_c   1.000
_cell.angle_alpha   90.00
_cell.angle_beta   90.00
_cell.angle_gamma   90.00
#
_symmetry.space_group_name_H-M   'P 1'
#
loop_
_entity.id
_entity.type
_entity.pdbx_description
1 polymer ?
#
loop_
_entity_poly.entity_id
_entity_poly.type
_entity_poly.pdbx_seq_one_letter_code
_entity_poly.pdbx_strand_id
1 'polypeptide(L)'
;MGEIALLSATKAEATTLQELLASVTIRSLDDVRAAAESIHQFASSYGLRAALCDDISSNEPMVDADGTILAGDVFRWLDDGERWWEDHRLALHSPLPRSCRYESEPFWCNASGFFTEIPNHYLDEINLAPFFSTNFNYASAIVVPMHLPFAQISSNCFVPYDRHITDLSAEFASIGETLGLITRRFIAGYVGAMRTKRRIPSDCELSKREVECLRWAAIGKTDREIGMIIGLSHATVRYHIHRAGEKLNSVNRAQTIFKAGQLGYLGASD
;
A
#
# COMPACT_ATOMS: atom_id res chain seq x y z
N MET A 1 -43.17 12.46 0.45
CA MET A 1 -42.85 11.07 0.01
C MET A 1 -41.42 10.92 -0.54
N GLY A 2 -40.83 11.95 -1.13
CA GLY A 2 -39.45 11.87 -1.66
C GLY A 2 -38.33 11.70 -0.62
N GLU A 3 -38.46 12.39 0.51
CA GLU A 3 -37.41 12.38 1.57
C GLU A 3 -37.32 11.05 2.32
N ILE A 4 -38.46 10.37 2.54
CA ILE A 4 -38.48 9.03 3.18
C ILE A 4 -37.93 7.96 2.24
N ALA A 5 -38.17 8.08 0.92
CA ALA A 5 -37.60 7.17 -0.09
C ALA A 5 -36.11 7.34 -0.22
N LEU A 6 -35.59 8.57 -0.18
CA LEU A 6 -34.15 8.89 -0.21
C LEU A 6 -33.43 8.32 1.02
N LEU A 7 -33.99 8.54 2.23
CA LEU A 7 -33.47 8.02 3.49
C LEU A 7 -33.47 6.48 3.54
N SER A 8 -34.49 5.83 2.96
CA SER A 8 -34.54 4.36 2.90
C SER A 8 -33.55 3.77 1.90
N ALA A 9 -33.32 4.40 0.75
CA ALA A 9 -32.33 4.01 -0.22
C ALA A 9 -30.90 4.15 0.36
N THR A 10 -30.58 5.30 0.94
CA THR A 10 -29.29 5.56 1.60
C THR A 10 -29.01 4.57 2.73
N LYS A 11 -30.03 4.17 3.50
CA LYS A 11 -29.89 3.18 4.57
C LYS A 11 -29.70 1.76 4.03
N ALA A 12 -30.32 1.40 2.91
CA ALA A 12 -30.13 0.12 2.25
C ALA A 12 -28.73 0.01 1.64
N GLU A 13 -28.25 1.06 0.96
CA GLU A 13 -26.89 1.14 0.42
C GLU A 13 -25.83 1.05 1.53
N ALA A 14 -26.01 1.75 2.65
CA ALA A 14 -25.12 1.67 3.80
C ALA A 14 -25.09 0.27 4.42
N THR A 15 -26.20 -0.44 4.47
CA THR A 15 -26.28 -1.82 4.96
C THR A 15 -25.51 -2.77 4.04
N THR A 16 -25.66 -2.62 2.73
CA THR A 16 -24.92 -3.41 1.73
C THR A 16 -23.42 -3.18 1.81
N LEU A 17 -22.96 -1.93 1.97
CA LEU A 17 -21.54 -1.61 2.15
C LEU A 17 -20.97 -2.21 3.44
N GLN A 18 -21.74 -2.17 4.55
CA GLN A 18 -21.31 -2.78 5.82
C GLN A 18 -21.16 -4.30 5.71
N GLU A 19 -22.08 -4.97 5.03
CA GLU A 19 -22.02 -6.40 4.77
C GLU A 19 -20.79 -6.75 3.90
N LEU A 20 -20.53 -5.98 2.86
CA LEU A 20 -19.37 -6.15 2.01
C LEU A 20 -18.06 -5.92 2.78
N LEU A 21 -17.96 -4.89 3.60
CA LEU A 21 -16.80 -4.64 4.45
C LEU A 21 -16.59 -5.76 5.49
N ALA A 22 -17.67 -6.34 6.00
CA ALA A 22 -17.60 -7.47 6.92
C ALA A 22 -17.06 -8.72 6.21
N SER A 23 -17.49 -9.00 4.97
CA SER A 23 -17.06 -10.17 4.19
C SER A 23 -15.58 -10.13 3.79
N VAL A 24 -14.99 -8.94 3.63
CA VAL A 24 -13.56 -8.79 3.30
C VAL A 24 -12.67 -8.58 4.53
N THR A 25 -13.22 -8.67 5.75
CA THR A 25 -12.47 -8.47 6.98
C THR A 25 -11.76 -9.74 7.39
N ILE A 26 -10.43 -9.70 7.48
CA ILE A 26 -9.56 -10.79 7.92
C ILE A 26 -9.19 -10.58 9.39
N ARG A 27 -9.51 -11.55 10.25
CA ARG A 27 -9.14 -11.61 11.68
C ARG A 27 -8.12 -12.69 11.97
N SER A 28 -8.15 -13.76 11.16
CA SER A 28 -7.23 -14.90 11.23
C SER A 28 -6.81 -15.32 9.81
N LEU A 29 -5.83 -16.21 9.71
CA LEU A 29 -5.42 -16.78 8.43
C LEU A 29 -6.56 -17.53 7.72
N ASP A 30 -7.45 -18.15 8.48
CA ASP A 30 -8.57 -18.91 7.95
C ASP A 30 -9.60 -18.05 7.20
N ASP A 31 -9.65 -16.74 7.52
CA ASP A 31 -10.56 -15.79 6.85
C ASP A 31 -10.05 -15.35 5.47
N VAL A 32 -8.74 -15.54 5.18
CA VAL A 32 -8.07 -14.95 4.02
C VAL A 32 -8.75 -15.34 2.70
N ARG A 33 -9.00 -16.64 2.51
CA ARG A 33 -9.58 -17.16 1.27
C ARG A 33 -10.98 -16.61 1.03
N ALA A 34 -11.87 -16.70 2.02
CA ALA A 34 -13.25 -16.19 1.90
C ALA A 34 -13.30 -14.68 1.65
N ALA A 35 -12.41 -13.93 2.29
CA ALA A 35 -12.30 -12.48 2.08
C ALA A 35 -11.79 -12.15 0.66
N ALA A 36 -10.82 -12.91 0.13
CA ALA A 36 -10.33 -12.76 -1.24
C ALA A 36 -11.42 -13.09 -2.27
N GLU A 37 -12.19 -14.17 -2.04
CA GLU A 37 -13.33 -14.53 -2.88
C GLU A 37 -14.40 -13.44 -2.91
N SER A 38 -14.65 -12.77 -1.78
CA SER A 38 -15.58 -11.63 -1.71
C SER A 38 -15.11 -10.44 -2.56
N ILE A 39 -13.81 -10.12 -2.56
CA ILE A 39 -13.25 -9.09 -3.45
C ILE A 39 -13.38 -9.53 -4.91
N HIS A 40 -13.04 -10.78 -5.22
CA HIS A 40 -13.15 -11.31 -6.56
C HIS A 40 -14.59 -11.23 -7.10
N GLN A 41 -15.58 -11.65 -6.31
CA GLN A 41 -16.99 -11.59 -6.68
C GLN A 41 -17.45 -10.15 -6.91
N PHE A 42 -17.08 -9.23 -6.01
CA PHE A 42 -17.42 -7.81 -6.16
C PHE A 42 -16.82 -7.23 -7.44
N ALA A 43 -15.50 -7.37 -7.66
CA ALA A 43 -14.85 -6.87 -8.85
C ALA A 43 -15.41 -7.48 -10.14
N SER A 44 -15.66 -8.81 -10.14
CA SER A 44 -16.22 -9.54 -11.28
C SER A 44 -17.63 -9.09 -11.66
N SER A 45 -18.45 -8.67 -10.69
CA SER A 45 -19.79 -8.14 -10.97
C SER A 45 -19.77 -6.83 -11.78
N TYR A 46 -18.63 -6.15 -11.80
CA TYR A 46 -18.37 -4.95 -12.63
C TYR A 46 -17.45 -5.24 -13.82
N GLY A 47 -17.25 -6.50 -14.18
CA GLY A 47 -16.41 -6.90 -15.31
C GLY A 47 -14.91 -6.70 -15.07
N LEU A 48 -14.47 -6.61 -13.81
CA LEU A 48 -13.08 -6.39 -13.43
C LEU A 48 -12.44 -7.63 -12.80
N ARG A 49 -11.15 -7.82 -13.02
CA ARG A 49 -10.29 -8.82 -12.39
C ARG A 49 -9.33 -8.14 -11.42
N ALA A 50 -9.22 -8.65 -10.21
CA ALA A 50 -8.30 -8.12 -9.21
C ALA A 50 -6.89 -8.72 -9.33
N ALA A 51 -5.86 -7.88 -9.19
CA ALA A 51 -4.45 -8.24 -9.01
C ALA A 51 -3.96 -7.52 -7.74
N LEU A 52 -3.88 -8.24 -6.63
CA LEU A 52 -3.54 -7.68 -5.34
C LEU A 52 -2.08 -7.98 -4.97
N CYS A 53 -1.41 -6.98 -4.41
CA CYS A 53 -0.03 -7.08 -3.93
C CYS A 53 0.08 -6.34 -2.60
N ASP A 54 0.36 -7.06 -1.52
CA ASP A 54 0.45 -6.49 -0.16
C ASP A 54 1.74 -5.70 0.07
N ASP A 55 2.80 -5.98 -0.69
CA ASP A 55 4.09 -5.30 -0.59
C ASP A 55 4.80 -5.30 -1.94
N ILE A 56 4.89 -4.15 -2.59
CA ILE A 56 5.57 -4.01 -3.90
C ILE A 56 7.06 -4.37 -3.85
N SER A 57 7.66 -4.44 -2.67
CA SER A 57 9.05 -4.85 -2.48
C SER A 57 9.21 -6.35 -2.19
N SER A 58 8.10 -7.08 -2.03
CA SER A 58 8.10 -8.53 -1.80
C SER A 58 8.20 -9.30 -3.11
N ASN A 59 8.90 -10.43 -3.07
CA ASN A 59 8.93 -11.42 -4.15
C ASN A 59 8.06 -12.65 -3.82
N GLU A 60 7.29 -12.56 -2.76
CA GLU A 60 6.40 -13.62 -2.31
C GLU A 60 4.97 -13.30 -2.72
N PRO A 61 4.22 -14.28 -3.28
CA PRO A 61 2.82 -14.08 -3.58
C PRO A 61 1.98 -14.02 -2.31
N MET A 62 0.80 -13.42 -2.41
CA MET A 62 -0.20 -13.54 -1.35
C MET A 62 -0.78 -14.96 -1.35
N VAL A 63 -0.86 -15.56 -0.16
CA VAL A 63 -1.34 -16.94 0.04
C VAL A 63 -2.43 -17.00 1.10
N ASP A 64 -3.25 -18.06 1.07
CA ASP A 64 -4.20 -18.38 2.13
C ASP A 64 -3.57 -19.20 3.28
N ALA A 65 -4.39 -19.69 4.19
CA ALA A 65 -3.96 -20.50 5.34
C ALA A 65 -3.24 -21.79 4.94
N ASP A 66 -3.60 -22.37 3.81
CA ASP A 66 -3.03 -23.61 3.28
C ASP A 66 -1.79 -23.37 2.41
N GLY A 67 -1.38 -22.12 2.22
CA GLY A 67 -0.28 -21.71 1.36
C GLY A 67 -0.64 -21.66 -0.14
N THR A 68 -1.93 -21.71 -0.47
CA THR A 68 -2.39 -21.62 -1.87
C THR A 68 -2.31 -20.18 -2.36
N ILE A 69 -1.73 -19.97 -3.53
CA ILE A 69 -1.53 -18.64 -4.13
C ILE A 69 -2.87 -18.04 -4.57
N LEU A 70 -3.26 -16.93 -3.95
CA LEU A 70 -4.53 -16.24 -4.20
C LEU A 70 -4.67 -15.75 -5.65
N ALA A 71 -3.59 -15.28 -6.25
CA ALA A 71 -3.57 -14.77 -7.61
C ALA A 71 -4.10 -15.80 -8.62
N GLY A 72 -3.61 -17.03 -8.58
CA GLY A 72 -4.06 -18.10 -9.49
C GLY A 72 -5.41 -18.66 -9.10
N ASP A 73 -5.57 -19.06 -7.86
CA ASP A 73 -6.70 -19.86 -7.41
C ASP A 73 -7.99 -19.05 -7.21
N VAL A 74 -7.89 -17.85 -6.65
CA VAL A 74 -9.04 -16.97 -6.39
C VAL A 74 -9.23 -15.94 -7.48
N PHE A 75 -8.16 -15.18 -7.81
CA PHE A 75 -8.24 -14.06 -8.76
C PHE A 75 -8.11 -14.48 -10.23
N ARG A 76 -7.92 -15.78 -10.50
CA ARG A 76 -7.94 -16.39 -11.85
C ARG A 76 -6.85 -15.88 -12.80
N TRP A 77 -5.68 -15.57 -12.27
CA TRP A 77 -4.50 -15.32 -13.08
C TRP A 77 -3.81 -16.65 -13.38
N LEU A 78 -4.22 -17.30 -14.47
CA LEU A 78 -3.83 -18.68 -14.77
C LEU A 78 -2.63 -18.79 -15.70
N ASP A 79 -2.26 -17.69 -16.38
CA ASP A 79 -1.17 -17.70 -17.35
C ASP A 79 0.19 -17.57 -16.63
N ASP A 80 1.12 -18.47 -16.91
CA ASP A 80 2.47 -18.52 -16.31
C ASP A 80 3.31 -17.23 -16.52
N GLY A 81 2.95 -16.40 -17.48
CA GLY A 81 3.61 -15.11 -17.75
C GLY A 81 3.18 -13.96 -16.84
N GLU A 82 2.17 -14.17 -15.99
CA GLU A 82 1.57 -13.10 -15.18
C GLU A 82 1.96 -13.17 -13.68
N ARG A 83 3.09 -13.82 -13.37
CA ARG A 83 3.63 -13.92 -12.00
C ARG A 83 4.42 -12.66 -11.64
N TRP A 84 3.71 -11.54 -11.46
CA TRP A 84 4.33 -10.23 -11.18
C TRP A 84 5.22 -10.23 -9.93
N TRP A 85 4.98 -11.07 -8.93
CA TRP A 85 5.78 -11.17 -7.71
C TRP A 85 7.17 -11.79 -7.95
N GLU A 86 7.39 -12.50 -9.05
CA GLU A 86 8.68 -13.08 -9.42
C GLU A 86 9.61 -12.04 -10.11
N ASP A 87 9.07 -10.93 -10.60
CA ASP A 87 9.87 -9.88 -11.22
C ASP A 87 10.35 -8.85 -10.17
N HIS A 88 11.59 -9.02 -9.71
CA HIS A 88 12.24 -8.09 -8.79
C HIS A 88 12.29 -6.63 -9.25
N ARG A 89 12.05 -6.36 -10.53
CA ARG A 89 12.05 -5.01 -11.11
C ARG A 89 10.69 -4.34 -11.04
N LEU A 90 9.62 -5.06 -10.75
CA LEU A 90 8.26 -4.50 -10.72
C LEU A 90 8.17 -3.28 -9.81
N ALA A 91 8.69 -3.38 -8.60
CA ALA A 91 8.68 -2.27 -7.64
C ALA A 91 9.49 -1.04 -8.10
N LEU A 92 10.48 -1.23 -8.98
CA LEU A 92 11.39 -0.16 -9.42
C LEU A 92 10.97 0.43 -10.77
N HIS A 93 10.51 -0.40 -11.69
CA HIS A 93 10.35 -0.04 -13.10
C HIS A 93 8.89 -0.03 -13.56
N SER A 94 8.00 -0.82 -12.96
CA SER A 94 6.59 -0.79 -13.34
C SER A 94 5.93 0.52 -12.90
N PRO A 95 5.27 1.22 -13.83
CA PRO A 95 4.66 2.52 -13.53
C PRO A 95 3.53 2.43 -12.51
N LEU A 96 2.75 1.34 -12.46
CA LEU A 96 1.65 1.20 -11.50
C LEU A 96 2.14 1.06 -10.06
N PRO A 97 3.06 0.14 -9.69
CA PRO A 97 3.67 0.14 -8.37
C PRO A 97 4.45 1.42 -8.03
N ARG A 98 5.07 2.08 -9.03
CA ARG A 98 5.75 3.37 -8.81
C ARG A 98 4.78 4.47 -8.42
N SER A 99 3.64 4.58 -9.09
CA SER A 99 2.64 5.60 -8.79
C SER A 99 2.08 5.46 -7.37
N CYS A 100 1.96 4.23 -6.84
CA CYS A 100 1.53 3.97 -5.47
C CYS A 100 2.46 4.54 -4.39
N ARG A 101 3.67 5.02 -4.74
CA ARG A 101 4.55 5.74 -3.79
C ARG A 101 4.12 7.18 -3.59
N TYR A 102 3.45 7.75 -4.56
CA TYR A 102 3.14 9.18 -4.64
C TYR A 102 1.64 9.46 -4.51
N GLU A 103 0.80 8.42 -4.72
CA GLU A 103 -0.65 8.52 -4.62
C GLU A 103 -1.17 7.64 -3.49
N SER A 104 -2.12 8.14 -2.73
CA SER A 104 -2.75 7.43 -1.61
C SER A 104 -4.22 7.10 -1.85
N GLU A 105 -4.87 7.81 -2.76
CA GLU A 105 -6.25 7.59 -3.11
C GLU A 105 -6.39 6.71 -4.36
N PRO A 106 -7.52 6.00 -4.52
CA PRO A 106 -7.78 5.25 -5.73
C PRO A 106 -7.75 6.14 -6.96
N PHE A 107 -7.26 5.61 -8.07
CA PHE A 107 -7.27 6.28 -9.37
C PHE A 107 -7.44 5.26 -10.48
N TRP A 108 -7.79 5.71 -11.67
CA TRP A 108 -7.70 4.88 -12.85
C TRP A 108 -6.69 5.45 -13.84
N CYS A 109 -6.21 4.62 -14.77
CA CYS A 109 -5.19 5.01 -15.72
C CYS A 109 -5.26 4.19 -17.00
N ASN A 110 -4.70 4.77 -18.07
CA ASN A 110 -4.51 4.14 -19.38
C ASN A 110 -3.25 4.71 -20.05
N ALA A 111 -3.04 4.42 -21.32
CA ALA A 111 -1.90 4.95 -22.10
C ALA A 111 -1.83 6.48 -22.15
N SER A 112 -2.95 7.18 -21.94
CA SER A 112 -3.02 8.65 -21.99
C SER A 112 -2.60 9.32 -20.68
N GLY A 113 -2.62 8.60 -19.53
CA GLY A 113 -2.21 9.15 -18.25
C GLY A 113 -2.95 8.58 -17.04
N PHE A 114 -2.80 9.29 -15.93
CA PHE A 114 -3.46 9.02 -14.66
C PHE A 114 -4.67 9.94 -14.51
N PHE A 115 -5.76 9.37 -14.00
CA PHE A 115 -7.01 10.10 -13.74
C PHE A 115 -7.31 10.01 -12.24
N THR A 116 -6.92 11.04 -11.51
CA THR A 116 -7.06 11.21 -10.08
C THR A 116 -8.14 12.25 -9.76
N GLU A 117 -8.78 12.17 -8.60
CA GLU A 117 -9.73 13.21 -8.17
C GLU A 117 -9.04 14.54 -7.88
N ILE A 118 -7.85 14.50 -7.29
CA ILE A 118 -7.02 15.66 -6.99
C ILE A 118 -5.76 15.56 -7.87
N PRO A 119 -5.41 16.63 -8.62
CA PRO A 119 -4.19 16.64 -9.42
C PRO A 119 -2.94 16.33 -8.58
N ASN A 120 -2.15 15.36 -9.04
CA ASN A 120 -0.92 14.93 -8.37
C ASN A 120 0.28 15.06 -9.32
N HIS A 121 1.05 16.14 -9.18
CA HIS A 121 2.17 16.45 -10.06
C HIS A 121 3.34 15.44 -9.99
N TYR A 122 3.41 14.62 -8.94
CA TYR A 122 4.42 13.56 -8.88
C TYR A 122 4.16 12.44 -9.89
N LEU A 123 2.93 12.33 -10.41
CA LEU A 123 2.57 11.35 -11.43
C LEU A 123 2.91 11.83 -12.85
N ASP A 124 3.09 13.13 -13.08
CA ASP A 124 3.35 13.72 -14.40
C ASP A 124 4.64 13.19 -15.04
N GLU A 125 5.62 12.78 -14.21
CA GLU A 125 6.89 12.23 -14.68
C GLU A 125 6.82 10.73 -15.03
N ILE A 126 5.69 10.06 -14.78
CA ILE A 126 5.53 8.63 -15.02
C ILE A 126 4.85 8.40 -16.37
N ASN A 127 5.61 7.94 -17.36
CA ASN A 127 5.07 7.66 -18.70
C ASN A 127 4.40 6.29 -18.74
N LEU A 128 3.08 6.27 -18.96
CA LEU A 128 2.24 5.06 -19.05
C LEU A 128 2.16 4.46 -20.44
N ALA A 129 2.39 5.24 -21.50
CA ALA A 129 2.18 4.79 -22.87
C ALA A 129 3.00 3.54 -23.25
N PRO A 130 4.31 3.45 -22.96
CA PRO A 130 5.07 2.23 -23.23
C PRO A 130 4.59 1.01 -22.43
N PHE A 131 4.13 1.23 -21.21
CA PHE A 131 3.65 0.14 -20.35
C PHE A 131 2.39 -0.50 -20.90
N PHE A 132 1.37 0.29 -21.22
CA PHE A 132 0.12 -0.21 -21.76
C PHE A 132 0.23 -0.73 -23.21
N SER A 133 1.23 -0.27 -23.97
CA SER A 133 1.39 -0.72 -25.38
C SER A 133 2.24 -1.98 -25.55
N THR A 134 3.16 -2.27 -24.59
CA THR A 134 4.19 -3.32 -24.79
C THR A 134 4.26 -4.33 -23.66
N ASN A 135 4.03 -3.92 -22.42
CA ASN A 135 4.37 -4.75 -21.26
C ASN A 135 3.14 -5.22 -20.47
N PHE A 136 2.00 -4.61 -20.72
CA PHE A 136 0.79 -4.90 -19.98
C PHE A 136 -0.32 -5.30 -20.95
N ASN A 137 -0.85 -6.50 -20.79
CA ASN A 137 -1.84 -7.06 -21.70
C ASN A 137 -3.24 -6.42 -21.59
N TYR A 138 -3.37 -5.31 -20.93
CA TYR A 138 -4.62 -4.58 -20.71
C TYR A 138 -4.44 -3.12 -21.12
N ALA A 139 -5.52 -2.49 -21.57
CA ALA A 139 -5.48 -1.10 -22.04
C ALA A 139 -5.75 -0.07 -20.95
N SER A 140 -6.27 -0.49 -19.81
CA SER A 140 -6.57 0.38 -18.66
C SER A 140 -6.58 -0.40 -17.35
N ALA A 141 -6.49 0.33 -16.23
CA ALA A 141 -6.57 -0.24 -14.89
C ALA A 141 -7.16 0.77 -13.90
N ILE A 142 -7.90 0.29 -12.90
CA ILE A 142 -8.14 1.02 -11.65
C ILE A 142 -7.07 0.55 -10.66
N VAL A 143 -6.44 1.48 -9.96
CA VAL A 143 -5.37 1.20 -9.00
C VAL A 143 -5.77 1.73 -7.63
N VAL A 144 -5.60 0.89 -6.62
CA VAL A 144 -5.81 1.23 -5.22
C VAL A 144 -4.48 1.14 -4.49
N PRO A 145 -3.81 2.28 -4.27
CA PRO A 145 -2.59 2.34 -3.47
C PRO A 145 -2.89 2.13 -2.00
N MET A 146 -1.94 1.57 -1.26
CA MET A 146 -2.00 1.59 0.19
C MET A 146 -0.63 1.83 0.80
N HIS A 147 -0.57 2.78 1.73
CA HIS A 147 0.57 3.02 2.58
C HIS A 147 0.34 2.35 3.93
N LEU A 148 1.10 1.30 4.18
CA LEU A 148 1.00 0.47 5.38
C LEU A 148 2.07 0.88 6.40
N PRO A 149 1.92 0.48 7.69
CA PRO A 149 2.95 0.70 8.68
C PRO A 149 4.33 0.20 8.20
N PHE A 150 5.39 0.86 8.68
CA PHE A 150 6.78 0.52 8.39
C PHE A 150 7.23 0.78 6.94
N ALA A 151 6.64 1.82 6.32
CA ALA A 151 6.92 2.24 4.95
C ALA A 151 6.68 1.15 3.90
N GLN A 152 5.82 0.19 4.21
CA GLN A 152 5.38 -0.80 3.24
C GLN A 152 4.34 -0.17 2.32
N ILE A 153 4.44 -0.46 1.04
CA ILE A 153 3.50 0.02 0.02
C ILE A 153 2.87 -1.18 -0.67
N SER A 154 1.56 -1.15 -0.75
CA SER A 154 0.73 -2.11 -1.47
C SER A 154 0.23 -1.47 -2.77
N SER A 155 0.17 -2.25 -3.84
CA SER A 155 -0.35 -1.84 -5.14
C SER A 155 -1.40 -2.85 -5.58
N ASN A 156 -2.65 -2.40 -5.68
CA ASN A 156 -3.77 -3.29 -6.00
C ASN A 156 -4.43 -2.80 -7.27
N CYS A 157 -4.41 -3.63 -8.30
CA CYS A 157 -4.91 -3.29 -9.62
C CYS A 157 -6.20 -4.05 -9.91
N PHE A 158 -7.14 -3.37 -10.54
CA PHE A 158 -8.36 -3.96 -11.09
C PHE A 158 -8.40 -3.67 -12.58
N VAL A 159 -8.37 -4.72 -13.39
CA VAL A 159 -8.32 -4.63 -14.84
C VAL A 159 -9.56 -5.22 -15.46
N PRO A 160 -10.08 -4.68 -16.57
CA PRO A 160 -11.26 -5.21 -17.21
C PRO A 160 -11.01 -6.61 -17.80
N TYR A 161 -12.01 -7.50 -17.81
CA TYR A 161 -11.91 -8.79 -18.49
C TYR A 161 -11.70 -8.62 -19.99
N ASP A 162 -12.36 -7.62 -20.58
CA ASP A 162 -12.06 -7.20 -21.95
C ASP A 162 -10.80 -6.33 -21.96
N ARG A 163 -9.71 -6.88 -22.46
CA ARG A 163 -8.37 -6.27 -22.47
C ARG A 163 -8.29 -4.99 -23.34
N HIS A 164 -9.30 -4.72 -24.17
CA HIS A 164 -9.34 -3.58 -25.10
C HIS A 164 -10.05 -2.34 -24.53
N ILE A 165 -10.68 -2.46 -23.36
CA ILE A 165 -11.31 -1.31 -22.69
C ILE A 165 -10.24 -0.33 -22.28
N THR A 166 -10.31 0.89 -22.82
CA THR A 166 -9.36 1.98 -22.55
C THR A 166 -9.89 3.03 -21.58
N ASP A 167 -11.20 3.08 -21.36
CA ASP A 167 -11.87 4.05 -20.49
C ASP A 167 -12.61 3.31 -19.37
N LEU A 168 -12.21 3.60 -18.14
CA LEU A 168 -12.82 3.08 -16.91
C LEU A 168 -13.46 4.20 -16.07
N SER A 169 -13.71 5.35 -16.66
CA SER A 169 -14.26 6.52 -15.93
C SER A 169 -15.62 6.23 -15.31
N ALA A 170 -16.50 5.49 -16.00
CA ALA A 170 -17.83 5.15 -15.51
C ALA A 170 -17.76 4.15 -14.35
N GLU A 171 -16.96 3.08 -14.48
CA GLU A 171 -16.72 2.10 -13.43
C GLU A 171 -16.07 2.77 -12.22
N PHE A 172 -15.04 3.58 -12.45
CA PHE A 172 -14.35 4.29 -11.38
C PHE A 172 -15.28 5.24 -10.63
N ALA A 173 -16.08 6.04 -11.32
CA ALA A 173 -17.06 6.91 -10.69
C ALA A 173 -18.11 6.14 -9.89
N SER A 174 -18.45 4.92 -10.32
CA SER A 174 -19.45 4.08 -9.62
C SER A 174 -18.91 3.37 -8.41
N ILE A 175 -17.69 2.78 -8.49
CA ILE A 175 -17.19 1.85 -7.47
C ILE A 175 -15.78 2.16 -6.96
N GLY A 176 -15.11 3.21 -7.45
CA GLY A 176 -13.71 3.53 -7.07
C GLY A 176 -13.50 3.66 -5.57
N GLU A 177 -14.37 4.40 -4.88
CA GLU A 177 -14.34 4.53 -3.42
C GLU A 177 -14.59 3.19 -2.71
N THR A 178 -15.56 2.42 -3.19
CA THR A 178 -15.87 1.10 -2.61
C THR A 178 -14.70 0.15 -2.77
N LEU A 179 -14.05 0.11 -3.96
CA LEU A 179 -12.82 -0.65 -4.18
C LEU A 179 -11.72 -0.20 -3.23
N GLY A 180 -11.55 1.10 -3.02
CA GLY A 180 -10.62 1.66 -2.04
C GLY A 180 -10.87 1.14 -0.62
N LEU A 181 -12.12 1.17 -0.16
CA LEU A 181 -12.50 0.73 1.18
C LEU A 181 -12.31 -0.77 1.40
N ILE A 182 -12.81 -1.62 0.49
CA ILE A 182 -12.70 -3.08 0.63
C ILE A 182 -11.26 -3.56 0.51
N THR A 183 -10.50 -3.00 -0.44
CA THR A 183 -9.09 -3.34 -0.62
C THR A 183 -8.27 -2.95 0.62
N ARG A 184 -8.49 -1.74 1.14
CA ARG A 184 -7.83 -1.27 2.38
C ARG A 184 -8.13 -2.20 3.56
N ARG A 185 -9.38 -2.60 3.73
CA ARG A 185 -9.81 -3.53 4.78
C ARG A 185 -9.14 -4.89 4.64
N PHE A 186 -9.15 -5.43 3.43
CA PHE A 186 -8.57 -6.74 3.11
C PHE A 186 -7.05 -6.74 3.32
N ILE A 187 -6.31 -5.82 2.70
CA ILE A 187 -4.85 -5.78 2.77
C ILE A 187 -4.37 -5.52 4.21
N ALA A 188 -5.00 -4.59 4.94
CA ALA A 188 -4.65 -4.35 6.34
C ALA A 188 -4.85 -5.61 7.21
N GLY A 189 -5.95 -6.32 7.02
CA GLY A 189 -6.22 -7.59 7.69
C GLY A 189 -5.23 -8.69 7.29
N TYR A 190 -4.95 -8.84 6.00
CA TYR A 190 -3.97 -9.80 5.47
C TYR A 190 -2.59 -9.60 6.08
N VAL A 191 -2.07 -8.36 6.00
CA VAL A 191 -0.76 -8.01 6.58
C VAL A 191 -0.74 -8.24 8.09
N GLY A 192 -1.83 -7.93 8.79
CA GLY A 192 -1.98 -8.18 10.22
C GLY A 192 -1.94 -9.67 10.56
N ALA A 193 -2.65 -10.53 9.80
CA ALA A 193 -2.70 -11.97 10.01
C ALA A 193 -1.38 -12.67 9.64
N MET A 194 -0.75 -12.28 8.52
CA MET A 194 0.49 -12.92 8.02
C MET A 194 1.74 -12.51 8.79
N ARG A 195 1.77 -11.31 9.42
CA ARG A 195 2.99 -10.71 10.00
C ARG A 195 3.13 -10.84 11.51
N THR A 196 2.57 -11.85 12.13
CA THR A 196 2.77 -12.16 13.56
C THR A 196 4.25 -12.29 13.97
N LYS A 197 5.19 -12.39 13.01
CA LYS A 197 6.64 -12.57 13.24
C LYS A 197 7.47 -11.29 13.22
N ARG A 198 7.00 -10.17 12.69
CA ARG A 198 7.74 -8.89 12.72
C ARG A 198 7.35 -8.10 13.98
N ARG A 199 7.87 -8.51 15.13
CA ARG A 199 7.79 -7.70 16.36
C ARG A 199 8.68 -6.47 16.21
N ILE A 200 8.06 -5.31 15.99
CA ILE A 200 8.64 -4.07 16.50
C ILE A 200 8.16 -4.00 17.94
N PRO A 201 9.08 -3.86 18.91
CA PRO A 201 8.68 -3.76 20.30
C PRO A 201 7.65 -2.63 20.46
N SER A 202 6.54 -2.92 21.14
CA SER A 202 5.48 -1.95 21.42
C SER A 202 5.93 -0.77 22.29
N ASP A 203 7.12 -0.85 22.88
CA ASP A 203 7.69 0.12 23.84
C ASP A 203 8.78 1.00 23.25
N CYS A 204 8.81 1.18 21.92
CA CYS A 204 9.83 2.02 21.27
C CYS A 204 9.49 3.51 21.35
N GLU A 205 9.19 4.03 22.54
CA GLU A 205 9.06 5.47 22.72
C GLU A 205 10.43 6.16 22.72
N LEU A 206 10.70 6.86 21.63
CA LEU A 206 11.87 7.73 21.56
C LEU A 206 11.58 9.06 22.26
N SER A 207 12.55 9.53 23.03
CA SER A 207 12.47 10.87 23.62
C SER A 207 12.66 11.95 22.56
N LYS A 208 12.20 13.19 22.85
CA LYS A 208 12.38 14.35 21.95
C LYS A 208 13.84 14.54 21.53
N ARG A 209 14.80 14.34 22.45
CA ARG A 209 16.24 14.50 22.17
C ARG A 209 16.79 13.37 21.31
N GLU A 210 16.32 12.15 21.50
CA GLU A 210 16.68 11.03 20.63
C GLU A 210 16.18 11.26 19.19
N VAL A 211 14.92 11.69 19.03
CA VAL A 211 14.34 12.01 17.71
C VAL A 211 15.09 13.18 17.07
N GLU A 212 15.39 14.26 17.81
CA GLU A 212 16.13 15.41 17.30
C GLU A 212 17.52 15.02 16.79
N CYS A 213 18.26 14.23 17.57
CA CYS A 213 19.56 13.71 17.13
C CYS A 213 19.44 12.81 15.87
N LEU A 214 18.42 11.95 15.80
CA LEU A 214 18.23 11.06 14.67
C LEU A 214 17.81 11.81 13.40
N ARG A 215 17.02 12.89 13.48
CA ARG A 215 16.68 13.72 12.32
C ARG A 215 17.93 14.33 11.68
N TRP A 216 18.81 14.96 12.47
CA TRP A 216 20.06 15.48 11.97
C TRP A 216 21.00 14.39 11.44
N ALA A 217 20.99 13.21 12.08
CA ALA A 217 21.74 12.06 11.62
C ALA A 217 21.22 11.52 10.29
N ALA A 218 19.90 11.55 10.05
CA ALA A 218 19.26 11.10 8.81
C ALA A 218 19.65 11.94 7.60
N ILE A 219 19.88 13.24 7.78
CA ILE A 219 20.38 14.14 6.73
C ILE A 219 21.92 14.18 6.63
N GLY A 220 22.61 13.22 7.28
CA GLY A 220 24.03 12.99 7.11
C GLY A 220 24.94 13.75 8.07
N LYS A 221 24.43 14.45 9.09
CA LYS A 221 25.28 15.17 10.06
C LYS A 221 26.02 14.21 10.98
N THR A 222 27.27 14.55 11.27
CA THR A 222 28.10 13.87 12.27
C THR A 222 27.68 14.25 13.70
N ASP A 223 28.03 13.45 14.70
CA ASP A 223 27.71 13.74 16.11
C ASP A 223 28.25 15.09 16.56
N ARG A 224 29.40 15.52 16.01
CA ARG A 224 30.00 16.84 16.31
C ARG A 224 29.18 17.97 15.71
N GLU A 225 28.77 17.86 14.45
CA GLU A 225 27.93 18.85 13.79
C GLU A 225 26.56 18.95 14.46
N ILE A 226 25.96 17.82 14.80
CA ILE A 226 24.70 17.76 15.55
C ILE A 226 24.85 18.49 16.87
N GLY A 227 25.92 18.19 17.63
CA GLY A 227 26.22 18.88 18.90
C GLY A 227 26.30 20.39 18.75
N MET A 228 26.95 20.89 17.69
CA MET A 228 27.01 22.33 17.40
C MET A 228 25.63 22.92 17.08
N ILE A 229 24.78 22.18 16.34
CA ILE A 229 23.45 22.64 15.91
C ILE A 229 22.49 22.72 17.10
N ILE A 230 22.47 21.71 17.97
CA ILE A 230 21.49 21.61 19.07
C ILE A 230 22.04 21.96 20.44
N GLY A 231 23.27 22.49 20.49
CA GLY A 231 23.89 22.96 21.75
C GLY A 231 24.28 21.85 22.72
N LEU A 232 24.72 20.70 22.22
CA LEU A 232 25.13 19.54 23.02
C LEU A 232 26.59 19.14 22.73
N SER A 233 27.22 18.43 23.67
CA SER A 233 28.50 17.79 23.39
C SER A 233 28.32 16.62 22.39
N HIS A 234 29.34 16.32 21.58
CA HIS A 234 29.32 15.18 20.68
C HIS A 234 29.11 13.84 21.43
N ALA A 235 29.58 13.74 22.65
CA ALA A 235 29.40 12.58 23.53
C ALA A 235 27.92 12.41 23.93
N THR A 236 27.24 13.53 24.24
CA THR A 236 25.82 13.54 24.56
C THR A 236 24.97 13.16 23.33
N VAL A 237 25.30 13.65 22.14
CA VAL A 237 24.63 13.25 20.89
C VAL A 237 24.78 11.74 20.65
N ARG A 238 26.01 11.23 20.76
CA ARG A 238 26.29 9.79 20.62
C ARG A 238 25.47 8.97 21.62
N TYR A 239 25.40 9.42 22.87
CA TYR A 239 24.57 8.77 23.89
C TYR A 239 23.09 8.71 23.50
N HIS A 240 22.50 9.81 22.99
CA HIS A 240 21.10 9.80 22.56
C HIS A 240 20.87 8.87 21.37
N ILE A 241 21.76 8.87 20.38
CA ILE A 241 21.64 7.96 19.22
C ILE A 241 21.79 6.49 19.67
N HIS A 242 22.72 6.19 20.58
CA HIS A 242 22.88 4.87 21.14
C HIS A 242 21.63 4.41 21.93
N ARG A 243 21.08 5.26 22.78
CA ARG A 243 19.83 4.97 23.52
C ARG A 243 18.64 4.72 22.60
N ALA A 244 18.53 5.51 21.53
CA ALA A 244 17.53 5.24 20.49
C ALA A 244 17.78 3.87 19.84
N GLY A 245 19.03 3.52 19.56
CA GLY A 245 19.42 2.21 19.01
C GLY A 245 19.00 1.05 19.92
N GLU A 246 19.22 1.15 21.23
CA GLU A 246 18.79 0.15 22.20
C GLU A 246 17.26 -0.02 22.19
N LYS A 247 16.50 1.08 22.25
CA LYS A 247 15.04 1.06 22.21
C LYS A 247 14.48 0.46 20.91
N LEU A 248 15.12 0.76 19.78
CA LEU A 248 14.73 0.24 18.46
C LEU A 248 15.30 -1.16 18.19
N ASN A 249 16.03 -1.76 19.13
CA ASN A 249 16.72 -3.03 18.95
C ASN A 249 17.54 -3.05 17.64
N SER A 250 18.41 -2.05 17.46
CA SER A 250 19.27 -1.89 16.28
C SER A 250 20.74 -2.07 16.65
N VAL A 251 21.51 -2.59 15.69
CA VAL A 251 22.91 -2.96 15.92
C VAL A 251 23.90 -1.87 15.48
N ASN A 252 23.43 -0.87 14.73
CA ASN A 252 24.27 0.24 14.27
C ASN A 252 23.45 1.50 13.96
N ARG A 253 24.15 2.64 13.80
CA ARG A 253 23.54 3.95 13.51
C ARG A 253 22.62 3.93 12.27
N ALA A 254 23.05 3.31 11.18
CA ALA A 254 22.26 3.25 9.93
C ALA A 254 20.93 2.52 10.15
N GLN A 255 20.98 1.38 10.83
CA GLN A 255 19.78 0.62 11.17
C GLN A 255 18.88 1.36 12.15
N THR A 256 19.45 2.12 13.09
CA THR A 256 18.67 2.97 14.02
C THR A 256 17.90 4.03 13.27
N ILE A 257 18.55 4.74 12.34
CA ILE A 257 17.92 5.75 11.48
C ILE A 257 16.82 5.12 10.61
N PHE A 258 17.12 4.00 9.95
CA PHE A 258 16.16 3.30 9.12
C PHE A 258 14.91 2.90 9.89
N LYS A 259 15.07 2.26 11.05
CA LYS A 259 13.94 1.85 11.90
C LYS A 259 13.14 3.05 12.44
N ALA A 260 13.82 4.13 12.81
CA ALA A 260 13.16 5.36 13.25
C ALA A 260 12.31 5.98 12.11
N GLY A 261 12.82 5.95 10.87
CA GLY A 261 12.07 6.36 9.68
C GLY A 261 10.85 5.48 9.44
N GLN A 262 11.01 4.15 9.49
CA GLN A 262 9.89 3.20 9.33
C GLN A 262 8.79 3.39 10.39
N LEU A 263 9.14 3.85 11.58
CA LEU A 263 8.19 4.12 12.67
C LEU A 263 7.59 5.54 12.61
N GLY A 264 7.95 6.35 11.61
CA GLY A 264 7.40 7.70 11.42
C GLY A 264 8.02 8.78 12.34
N TYR A 265 9.11 8.48 13.07
CA TYR A 265 9.77 9.47 13.93
C TYR A 265 10.49 10.57 13.15
N LEU A 266 10.94 10.29 11.93
CA LEU A 266 11.81 11.21 11.19
C LEU A 266 11.02 12.16 10.26
N GLY A 267 9.86 11.75 9.79
CA GLY A 267 9.04 12.55 8.87
C GLY A 267 9.72 12.81 7.51
N ALA A 268 9.11 13.67 6.69
CA ALA A 268 9.80 14.27 5.55
C ALA A 268 10.74 15.34 6.10
N SER A 269 12.05 15.17 5.91
CA SER A 269 13.03 16.24 6.19
C SER A 269 13.21 17.06 4.92
N ASP A 270 13.04 18.36 5.04
CA ASP A 270 13.39 19.34 4.02
C ASP A 270 14.88 19.31 3.70
#